data_d25f09421faf53ac632d00ffd92ad032
#
_entry.id   d25f09421faf53ac632d00ffd92ad032
#
_cell.length_a   1.000
_cell.length_b   1.000
_cell.length_c   1.000
_cell.angle_alpha   90.00
_cell.angle_beta   90.00
_cell.angle_gamma   90.00
#
_symmetry.space_group_name_H-M   'P 1'
#
loop_
_entity.id
_entity.type
_entity.pdbx_description
1 polymer ?
#
loop_
_entity_poly.entity_id
_entity_poly.type
_entity_poly.pdbx_seq_one_letter_code
_entity_poly.pdbx_strand_id
1 'polypeptide(L)'
;MAAPGFADTSPTYQWSEYGIPIRNLWYMLMYAWEEPPLERLGLLENIEDAPTLDALLASILLKLIQQRMRIGLGRNYSEEKHLLRGIRGRINFTDSLKKNAFEHGQAYCDFEQYSLNVAKNQIVRSTLMRLIQMGYFGPDTSRANELRQQLRWVTRAMDSIDLVELKLDFIRRQQLGRNDSDYKLMLAICELIVERQMPTHATGDTRLPALDQTSMVMHRIYERFIACFYRIHLKGWEVSPQKNIKWHEKTRNNYLPLMRPDLVLEEKKTGRIIVLDT
;
A
#
# COMPACT_ATOMS: atom_id res chain seq x y z
N MET A 1 -5.31 50.51 30.88
CA MET A 1 -5.32 49.07 31.14
C MET A 1 -5.56 48.39 29.79
N ALA A 2 -4.52 47.82 29.18
CA ALA A 2 -4.60 47.08 27.93
C ALA A 2 -5.00 45.63 28.26
N ALA A 3 -5.96 45.07 27.53
CA ALA A 3 -6.38 43.69 27.67
C ALA A 3 -5.24 42.73 27.23
N PRO A 4 -5.06 41.59 27.90
CA PRO A 4 -4.05 40.64 27.52
C PRO A 4 -4.45 40.00 26.17
N GLY A 5 -3.57 40.12 25.18
CA GLY A 5 -3.72 39.46 23.89
C GLY A 5 -3.75 37.95 24.08
N PHE A 6 -4.84 37.33 23.67
CA PHE A 6 -4.91 35.89 23.48
C PHE A 6 -3.93 35.56 22.36
N ALA A 7 -2.83 34.88 22.71
CA ALA A 7 -1.99 34.23 21.71
C ALA A 7 -2.85 33.25 20.96
N ASP A 8 -2.99 33.48 19.66
CA ASP A 8 -3.67 32.60 18.72
C ASP A 8 -2.81 31.32 18.59
N THR A 9 -3.10 30.33 19.44
CA THR A 9 -2.51 28.99 19.38
C THR A 9 -3.30 28.11 18.42
N SER A 10 -3.60 28.64 17.24
CA SER A 10 -4.13 27.82 16.16
C SER A 10 -3.05 26.78 15.80
N PRO A 11 -3.34 25.48 15.86
CA PRO A 11 -2.37 24.47 15.48
C PRO A 11 -1.98 24.71 14.03
N THR A 12 -0.69 24.87 13.77
CA THR A 12 -0.14 25.08 12.42
C THR A 12 -0.33 23.78 11.65
N TYR A 13 -1.45 23.63 10.97
CA TYR A 13 -1.70 22.47 10.11
C TYR A 13 -0.79 22.53 8.89
N GLN A 14 0.01 21.51 8.69
CA GLN A 14 0.70 21.31 7.42
C GLN A 14 -0.33 20.78 6.42
N TRP A 15 -0.52 21.53 5.33
CA TRP A 15 -1.46 21.22 4.27
C TRP A 15 -0.76 20.36 3.21
N SER A 16 -1.44 19.32 2.74
CA SER A 16 -1.02 18.59 1.55
C SER A 16 -1.20 19.47 0.31
N GLU A 17 -0.63 19.05 -0.81
CA GLU A 17 -0.83 19.67 -2.14
C GLU A 17 -2.31 19.79 -2.54
N TYR A 18 -3.21 19.09 -1.83
CA TYR A 18 -4.68 19.04 -2.06
C TYR A 18 -5.50 19.94 -1.11
N GLY A 19 -4.86 20.75 -0.31
CA GLY A 19 -5.58 21.52 0.70
C GLY A 19 -6.21 20.66 1.82
N ILE A 20 -5.78 19.38 1.95
CA ILE A 20 -6.20 18.50 3.04
C ILE A 20 -5.08 18.44 4.06
N PRO A 21 -5.34 18.68 5.36
CA PRO A 21 -4.33 18.50 6.40
C PRO A 21 -3.74 17.09 6.35
N ILE A 22 -2.41 16.95 6.42
CA ILE A 22 -1.71 15.66 6.33
C ILE A 22 -2.19 14.71 7.43
N ARG A 23 -2.53 15.24 8.61
CA ARG A 23 -3.18 14.48 9.68
C ARG A 23 -4.47 13.80 9.23
N ASN A 24 -5.32 14.49 8.46
CA ASN A 24 -6.58 13.92 7.96
C ASN A 24 -6.30 12.80 6.94
N LEU A 25 -5.27 12.94 6.10
CA LEU A 25 -4.84 11.88 5.19
C LEU A 25 -4.42 10.63 5.95
N TRP A 26 -3.73 10.80 7.06
CA TRP A 26 -3.36 9.69 7.94
C TRP A 26 -4.61 8.95 8.47
N TYR A 27 -5.60 9.69 9.00
CA TYR A 27 -6.85 9.09 9.46
C TYR A 27 -7.57 8.36 8.32
N MET A 28 -7.64 8.95 7.15
CA MET A 28 -8.26 8.32 5.98
C MET A 28 -7.56 7.01 5.60
N LEU A 29 -6.23 6.98 5.60
CA LEU A 29 -5.45 5.77 5.32
C LEU A 29 -5.71 4.68 6.36
N MET A 30 -5.75 5.01 7.65
CA MET A 30 -6.01 4.04 8.72
C MET A 30 -7.38 3.39 8.57
N TYR A 31 -8.43 4.18 8.35
CA TYR A 31 -9.76 3.65 8.13
C TYR A 31 -9.87 2.85 6.83
N ALA A 32 -9.25 3.32 5.75
CA ALA A 32 -9.33 2.67 4.45
C ALA A 32 -8.82 1.22 4.45
N TRP A 33 -7.95 0.86 5.40
CA TRP A 33 -7.42 -0.50 5.52
C TRP A 33 -7.91 -1.29 6.73
N GLU A 34 -9.08 -0.89 7.29
CA GLU A 34 -9.81 -1.61 8.34
C GLU A 34 -8.99 -1.85 9.63
N GLU A 35 -7.94 -1.09 9.84
CA GLU A 35 -7.18 -1.17 11.07
C GLU A 35 -7.76 -0.19 12.08
N PRO A 36 -8.24 -0.64 13.26
CA PRO A 36 -8.82 0.26 14.27
C PRO A 36 -7.79 1.30 14.69
N PRO A 37 -8.12 2.60 14.58
CA PRO A 37 -7.16 3.69 14.74
C PRO A 37 -6.64 3.83 16.18
N LEU A 38 -7.37 3.33 17.16
CA LEU A 38 -7.21 3.73 18.56
C LEU A 38 -5.99 3.11 19.26
N GLU A 39 -5.62 1.87 18.93
CA GLU A 39 -4.48 1.21 19.58
C GLU A 39 -3.13 1.47 18.91
N ARG A 40 -3.15 1.89 17.64
CA ARG A 40 -1.92 2.15 16.86
C ARG A 40 -1.55 3.63 16.74
N LEU A 41 -2.42 4.55 17.16
CA LEU A 41 -2.11 6.00 17.19
C LEU A 41 -0.87 6.32 18.06
N GLY A 42 -0.66 5.58 19.14
CA GLY A 42 0.56 5.71 19.97
C GLY A 42 1.85 5.27 19.29
N LEU A 43 1.78 4.44 18.22
CA LEU A 43 2.96 4.00 17.47
C LEU A 43 3.50 5.07 16.51
N LEU A 44 2.74 6.15 16.30
CA LEU A 44 2.97 7.10 15.23
C LEU A 44 3.10 8.55 15.71
N GLU A 45 3.57 8.74 16.94
CA GLU A 45 3.99 10.05 17.41
C GLU A 45 4.88 10.73 16.35
N ASN A 46 4.53 11.95 15.95
CA ASN A 46 5.21 12.78 14.96
C ASN A 46 4.99 12.44 13.45
N ILE A 47 4.14 11.49 13.08
CA ILE A 47 3.76 11.31 11.65
C ILE A 47 2.87 12.46 11.17
N GLU A 48 2.07 13.03 12.07
CA GLU A 48 1.17 14.14 11.79
C GLU A 48 1.88 15.39 11.24
N ASP A 49 3.18 15.50 11.49
CA ASP A 49 4.01 16.63 11.05
C ASP A 49 4.78 16.35 9.74
N ALA A 50 4.42 15.33 8.98
CA ALA A 50 5.08 15.04 7.72
C ALA A 50 4.87 16.19 6.72
N PRO A 51 5.94 16.74 6.10
CA PRO A 51 5.83 17.91 5.23
C PRO A 51 5.20 17.60 3.87
N THR A 52 5.22 16.33 3.45
CA THR A 52 4.71 15.89 2.15
C THR A 52 4.02 14.53 2.27
N LEU A 53 3.22 14.19 1.25
CA LEU A 53 2.60 12.86 1.18
C LEU A 53 3.65 11.73 1.09
N ASP A 54 4.75 11.95 0.36
CA ASP A 54 5.85 10.97 0.29
C ASP A 54 6.50 10.77 1.67
N ALA A 55 6.70 11.86 2.42
CA ALA A 55 7.24 11.77 3.78
C ALA A 55 6.29 11.03 4.72
N LEU A 56 4.98 11.26 4.59
CA LEU A 56 3.96 10.55 5.34
C LEU A 56 3.99 9.04 5.04
N LEU A 57 3.84 8.67 3.76
CA LEU A 57 3.81 7.27 3.32
C LEU A 57 5.11 6.54 3.67
N ALA A 58 6.26 7.20 3.46
CA ALA A 58 7.57 6.66 3.82
C ALA A 58 7.71 6.41 5.32
N SER A 59 7.25 7.35 6.16
CA SER A 59 7.30 7.23 7.62
C SER A 59 6.42 6.09 8.14
N ILE A 60 5.23 5.92 7.55
CA ILE A 60 4.32 4.84 7.89
C ILE A 60 4.94 3.50 7.50
N LEU A 61 5.37 3.37 6.24
CA LEU A 61 5.97 2.13 5.72
C LEU A 61 7.22 1.75 6.53
N LEU A 62 8.06 2.73 6.88
CA LEU A 62 9.25 2.53 7.68
C LEU A 62 8.92 1.95 9.07
N LYS A 63 7.92 2.51 9.77
CA LYS A 63 7.52 2.02 11.08
C LYS A 63 6.92 0.62 11.03
N LEU A 64 6.06 0.36 10.04
CA LEU A 64 5.46 -0.96 9.84
C LEU A 64 6.52 -2.02 9.57
N ILE A 65 7.48 -1.74 8.71
CA ILE A 65 8.55 -2.70 8.41
C ILE A 65 9.50 -2.89 9.58
N GLN A 66 9.83 -1.84 10.34
CA GLN A 66 10.64 -1.94 11.56
C GLN A 66 9.96 -2.81 12.61
N GLN A 67 8.65 -2.64 12.80
CA GLN A 67 7.86 -3.48 13.69
C GLN A 67 7.86 -4.93 13.21
N ARG A 68 7.66 -5.15 11.92
CA ARG A 68 7.68 -6.49 11.32
C ARG A 68 9.05 -7.16 11.45
N MET A 69 10.15 -6.41 11.27
CA MET A 69 11.51 -6.93 11.44
C MET A 69 11.80 -7.39 12.87
N ARG A 70 11.20 -6.76 13.90
CA ARG A 70 11.33 -7.20 15.29
C ARG A 70 10.66 -8.55 15.55
N ILE A 71 9.55 -8.82 14.89
CA ILE A 71 8.81 -10.09 14.99
C ILE A 71 9.42 -11.16 14.06
N GLY A 72 10.09 -10.71 12.99
CA GLY A 72 10.63 -11.50 11.89
C GLY A 72 9.87 -11.27 10.61
N LEU A 73 10.59 -11.03 9.52
CA LEU A 73 10.00 -10.89 8.18
C LEU A 73 9.24 -12.15 7.77
N GLY A 74 8.18 -11.98 7.01
CA GLY A 74 7.43 -13.08 6.45
C GLY A 74 8.31 -13.96 5.58
N ARG A 75 8.15 -15.27 5.77
CA ARG A 75 8.86 -16.29 4.97
C ARG A 75 7.85 -17.17 4.26
N ASN A 76 8.26 -17.74 3.17
CA ASN A 76 7.49 -18.77 2.49
C ASN A 76 8.45 -19.79 1.88
N TYR A 77 7.91 -20.93 1.49
CA TYR A 77 8.64 -21.89 0.68
C TYR A 77 8.72 -21.35 -0.75
N SER A 78 9.95 -21.24 -1.27
CA SER A 78 10.23 -20.95 -2.68
C SER A 78 10.87 -22.17 -3.31
N GLU A 79 10.39 -22.54 -4.49
CA GLU A 79 11.07 -23.55 -5.29
C GLU A 79 12.38 -22.97 -5.81
N GLU A 80 13.47 -23.60 -5.47
CA GLU A 80 14.80 -23.22 -5.91
C GLU A 80 15.42 -24.36 -6.72
N LYS A 81 16.19 -23.95 -7.73
CA LYS A 81 16.89 -24.85 -8.61
C LYS A 81 18.38 -24.57 -8.58
N HIS A 82 19.13 -25.43 -7.96
CA HIS A 82 20.57 -25.27 -7.83
C HIS A 82 21.36 -26.46 -8.34
N LEU A 83 22.57 -26.17 -8.86
CA LEU A 83 23.57 -27.18 -9.16
C LEU A 83 24.31 -27.55 -7.87
N LEU A 84 24.19 -28.77 -7.42
CA LEU A 84 24.74 -29.23 -6.13
C LEU A 84 25.68 -30.45 -6.34
N ARG A 85 26.69 -30.55 -5.47
CA ARG A 85 27.55 -31.75 -5.33
C ARG A 85 26.93 -32.83 -4.45
N GLY A 86 25.62 -32.86 -4.34
CA GLY A 86 24.86 -33.79 -3.55
C GLY A 86 23.41 -33.71 -3.97
N ILE A 87 22.57 -34.57 -3.43
CA ILE A 87 21.15 -34.61 -3.76
C ILE A 87 20.38 -33.86 -2.64
N ARG A 88 19.61 -32.84 -3.02
CA ARG A 88 18.67 -32.16 -2.14
C ARG A 88 17.34 -31.99 -2.88
N GLY A 89 16.26 -32.50 -2.30
CA GLY A 89 14.95 -32.49 -2.96
C GLY A 89 14.88 -33.42 -4.16
N ARG A 90 14.35 -32.94 -5.27
CA ARG A 90 14.13 -33.71 -6.50
C ARG A 90 15.22 -33.42 -7.52
N ILE A 91 15.82 -34.46 -8.08
CA ILE A 91 16.80 -34.29 -9.18
C ILE A 91 16.06 -33.89 -10.46
N ASN A 92 16.53 -32.83 -11.08
CA ASN A 92 16.13 -32.42 -12.41
C ASN A 92 17.04 -33.10 -13.44
N PHE A 93 16.63 -34.30 -13.87
CA PHE A 93 17.40 -35.07 -14.83
C PHE A 93 17.59 -34.36 -16.17
N THR A 94 16.56 -33.67 -16.63
CA THR A 94 16.59 -32.95 -17.92
C THR A 94 17.71 -31.92 -17.95
N ASP A 95 17.81 -31.09 -16.94
CA ASP A 95 18.84 -30.05 -16.90
C ASP A 95 20.19 -30.60 -16.52
N SER A 96 20.25 -31.64 -15.69
CA SER A 96 21.50 -32.30 -15.31
C SER A 96 22.16 -33.00 -16.52
N LEU A 97 21.37 -33.65 -17.39
CA LEU A 97 21.86 -34.25 -18.61
C LEU A 97 22.25 -33.21 -19.67
N LYS A 98 21.37 -32.21 -19.91
CA LYS A 98 21.66 -31.18 -20.91
C LYS A 98 22.95 -30.38 -20.62
N LYS A 99 23.32 -30.23 -19.36
CA LYS A 99 24.49 -29.48 -18.92
C LYS A 99 25.65 -30.35 -18.45
N ASN A 100 25.60 -31.65 -18.73
CA ASN A 100 26.62 -32.63 -18.36
C ASN A 100 27.03 -32.57 -16.87
N ALA A 101 26.07 -32.23 -15.98
CA ALA A 101 26.35 -32.03 -14.56
C ALA A 101 26.85 -33.31 -13.88
N PHE A 102 26.34 -34.46 -14.27
CA PHE A 102 26.72 -35.76 -13.70
C PHE A 102 28.17 -36.13 -13.95
N GLU A 103 28.77 -35.73 -15.08
CA GLU A 103 30.19 -35.95 -15.39
C GLU A 103 31.12 -35.23 -14.38
N HIS A 104 30.61 -34.17 -13.75
CA HIS A 104 31.34 -33.42 -12.73
C HIS A 104 30.93 -33.79 -11.29
N GLY A 105 30.21 -34.90 -11.12
CA GLY A 105 29.70 -35.32 -9.80
C GLY A 105 28.68 -34.37 -9.19
N GLN A 106 27.92 -33.63 -10.02
CA GLN A 106 26.92 -32.63 -9.63
C GLN A 106 25.56 -32.99 -10.24
N ALA A 107 24.49 -32.49 -9.65
CA ALA A 107 23.12 -32.59 -10.18
C ALA A 107 22.35 -31.28 -9.99
N TYR A 108 21.51 -30.96 -10.96
CA TYR A 108 20.50 -29.95 -10.76
C TYR A 108 19.39 -30.53 -9.90
N CYS A 109 19.15 -29.87 -8.74
CA CYS A 109 18.12 -30.26 -7.79
C CYS A 109 17.09 -29.17 -7.64
N ASP A 110 15.83 -29.58 -7.74
CA ASP A 110 14.68 -28.73 -7.43
C ASP A 110 14.27 -29.04 -5.98
N PHE A 111 14.28 -28.03 -5.11
CA PHE A 111 13.89 -28.17 -3.71
C PHE A 111 13.21 -26.91 -3.19
N GLU A 112 12.36 -27.08 -2.20
CA GLU A 112 11.73 -25.96 -1.51
C GLU A 112 12.68 -25.43 -0.43
N GLN A 113 12.89 -24.12 -0.44
CA GLN A 113 13.64 -23.41 0.59
C GLN A 113 12.76 -22.42 1.31
N TYR A 114 12.79 -22.45 2.65
CA TYR A 114 12.10 -21.50 3.49
C TYR A 114 12.87 -20.18 3.49
N SER A 115 12.47 -19.26 2.63
CA SER A 115 13.21 -18.06 2.28
C SER A 115 12.51 -16.78 2.74
N LEU A 116 13.31 -15.75 3.03
CA LEU A 116 12.85 -14.36 3.18
C LEU A 116 12.64 -13.68 1.83
N ASN A 117 13.23 -14.24 0.75
CA ASN A 117 13.16 -13.69 -0.59
C ASN A 117 11.82 -14.02 -1.25
N VAL A 118 10.74 -13.50 -0.70
CA VAL A 118 9.36 -13.72 -1.13
C VAL A 118 8.75 -12.44 -1.67
N ALA A 119 7.78 -12.56 -2.57
CA ALA A 119 7.21 -11.44 -3.31
C ALA A 119 6.78 -10.25 -2.42
N LYS A 120 6.12 -10.49 -1.29
CA LYS A 120 5.72 -9.44 -0.35
C LYS A 120 6.90 -8.64 0.20
N ASN A 121 8.01 -9.30 0.53
CA ASN A 121 9.22 -8.63 1.01
C ASN A 121 9.98 -7.93 -0.12
N GLN A 122 10.02 -8.54 -1.31
CA GLN A 122 10.62 -7.95 -2.51
C GLN A 122 9.91 -6.64 -2.89
N ILE A 123 8.57 -6.63 -2.86
CA ILE A 123 7.77 -5.42 -3.13
C ILE A 123 8.11 -4.32 -2.12
N VAL A 124 8.11 -4.65 -0.83
CA VAL A 124 8.43 -3.67 0.22
C VAL A 124 9.84 -3.12 0.05
N ARG A 125 10.86 -3.99 -0.12
CA ARG A 125 12.25 -3.55 -0.34
C ARG A 125 12.38 -2.67 -1.58
N SER A 126 11.79 -3.07 -2.69
CA SER A 126 11.86 -2.31 -3.94
C SER A 126 11.16 -0.94 -3.82
N THR A 127 10.05 -0.88 -3.06
CA THR A 127 9.35 0.39 -2.80
C THR A 127 10.18 1.32 -1.90
N LEU A 128 10.85 0.78 -0.86
CA LEU A 128 11.77 1.56 -0.03
C LEU A 128 12.92 2.12 -0.85
N MET A 129 13.51 1.31 -1.75
CA MET A 129 14.57 1.76 -2.65
C MET A 129 14.08 2.88 -3.58
N ARG A 130 12.88 2.72 -4.13
CA ARG A 130 12.25 3.74 -4.99
C ARG A 130 11.99 5.05 -4.24
N LEU A 131 11.52 5.00 -3.00
CA LEU A 131 11.36 6.18 -2.15
C LEU A 131 12.69 6.90 -1.88
N ILE A 132 13.78 6.16 -1.66
CA ILE A 132 15.12 6.72 -1.47
C ILE A 132 15.58 7.47 -2.72
N GLN A 133 15.26 6.96 -3.92
CA GLN A 133 15.71 7.51 -5.21
C GLN A 133 14.84 8.68 -5.68
N MET A 134 13.52 8.58 -5.52
CA MET A 134 12.55 9.47 -6.16
C MET A 134 11.63 10.20 -5.18
N GLY A 135 11.64 9.84 -3.88
CA GLY A 135 10.74 10.42 -2.90
C GLY A 135 11.09 11.87 -2.56
N TYR A 136 10.09 12.74 -2.57
CA TYR A 136 10.22 14.10 -2.09
C TYR A 136 9.76 14.20 -0.63
N PHE A 137 10.69 14.40 0.28
CA PHE A 137 10.44 14.45 1.73
C PHE A 137 10.38 15.88 2.30
N GLY A 138 10.13 16.86 1.44
CA GLY A 138 10.15 18.27 1.81
C GLY A 138 11.52 18.90 1.67
N PRO A 139 11.68 20.16 2.14
CA PRO A 139 12.95 20.86 2.11
C PRO A 139 14.02 20.08 2.89
N ASP A 140 15.30 20.31 2.56
CA ASP A 140 16.46 19.63 3.19
C ASP A 140 16.60 20.07 4.67
N THR A 141 15.74 19.50 5.49
CA THR A 141 15.75 19.65 6.94
C THR A 141 16.43 18.45 7.59
N SER A 142 16.86 18.62 8.84
CA SER A 142 17.40 17.51 9.65
C SER A 142 16.45 16.28 9.63
N ARG A 143 15.13 16.53 9.68
CA ARG A 143 14.08 15.50 9.70
C ARG A 143 13.98 14.73 8.37
N ALA A 144 14.06 15.42 7.23
CA ALA A 144 14.05 14.78 5.92
C ALA A 144 15.31 13.89 5.72
N ASN A 145 16.46 14.37 6.19
CA ASN A 145 17.72 13.63 6.12
C ASN A 145 17.71 12.41 7.06
N GLU A 146 17.15 12.54 8.25
CA GLU A 146 16.97 11.44 9.19
C GLU A 146 16.08 10.35 8.59
N LEU A 147 14.94 10.72 7.99
CA LEU A 147 14.05 9.78 7.33
C LEU A 147 14.76 9.04 6.17
N ARG A 148 15.51 9.75 5.32
CA ARG A 148 16.31 9.12 4.27
C ARG A 148 17.36 8.15 4.84
N GLN A 149 18.00 8.50 5.95
CA GLN A 149 18.98 7.63 6.60
C GLN A 149 18.33 6.37 7.17
N GLN A 150 17.18 6.49 7.81
CA GLN A 150 16.44 5.36 8.35
C GLN A 150 15.94 4.42 7.23
N LEU A 151 15.43 4.97 6.13
CA LEU A 151 15.04 4.18 4.95
C LEU A 151 16.23 3.39 4.38
N ARG A 152 17.40 4.02 4.24
CA ARG A 152 18.61 3.35 3.78
C ARG A 152 19.05 2.24 4.72
N TRP A 153 18.96 2.47 6.03
CA TRP A 153 19.31 1.46 7.03
C TRP A 153 18.40 0.22 6.93
N VAL A 154 17.09 0.41 6.88
CA VAL A 154 16.12 -0.69 6.73
C VAL A 154 16.33 -1.44 5.42
N THR A 155 16.52 -0.70 4.31
CA THR A 155 16.76 -1.31 3.00
C THR A 155 18.02 -2.18 2.97
N ARG A 156 19.10 -1.76 3.65
CA ARG A 156 20.32 -2.56 3.82
C ARG A 156 20.08 -3.78 4.69
N ALA A 157 19.29 -3.67 5.75
CA ALA A 157 18.94 -4.81 6.60
C ALA A 157 18.11 -5.89 5.86
N MET A 158 17.54 -5.55 4.70
CA MET A 158 16.82 -6.46 3.82
C MET A 158 17.66 -6.93 2.62
N ASP A 159 18.97 -6.88 2.69
CA ASP A 159 19.87 -7.11 1.53
C ASP A 159 19.80 -8.52 0.95
N SER A 160 19.39 -9.51 1.73
CA SER A 160 19.14 -10.88 1.28
C SER A 160 17.85 -11.07 0.44
N ILE A 161 17.09 -10.01 0.22
CA ILE A 161 15.83 -10.02 -0.53
C ILE A 161 16.06 -9.32 -1.85
N ASP A 162 15.68 -9.93 -2.98
CA ASP A 162 15.90 -9.36 -4.30
C ASP A 162 15.06 -8.11 -4.56
N LEU A 163 15.59 -7.23 -5.40
CA LEU A 163 14.82 -6.12 -5.94
C LEU A 163 14.03 -6.59 -7.15
N VAL A 164 12.79 -6.16 -7.25
CA VAL A 164 11.88 -6.50 -8.35
C VAL A 164 11.34 -5.24 -9.01
N GLU A 165 10.95 -5.39 -10.28
CA GLU A 165 10.20 -4.35 -10.98
C GLU A 165 8.83 -4.18 -10.35
N LEU A 166 8.51 -2.96 -9.92
CA LEU A 166 7.24 -2.65 -9.27
C LEU A 166 6.15 -2.40 -10.31
N LYS A 167 5.30 -3.41 -10.51
CA LYS A 167 4.08 -3.34 -11.32
C LYS A 167 2.85 -3.40 -10.43
N LEU A 168 1.85 -2.56 -10.66
CA LEU A 168 0.62 -2.53 -9.85
C LEU A 168 -0.07 -3.89 -9.79
N ASP A 169 -0.18 -4.58 -10.94
CA ASP A 169 -0.77 -5.91 -10.97
C ASP A 169 -0.02 -6.94 -10.13
N PHE A 170 1.31 -6.84 -10.06
CA PHE A 170 2.12 -7.73 -9.23
C PHE A 170 1.86 -7.48 -7.75
N ILE A 171 1.71 -6.22 -7.34
CA ILE A 171 1.37 -5.84 -5.95
C ILE A 171 -0.04 -6.33 -5.59
N ARG A 172 -1.04 -6.08 -6.46
CA ARG A 172 -2.45 -6.40 -6.23
C ARG A 172 -2.75 -7.90 -6.16
N ARG A 173 -1.98 -8.72 -6.88
CA ARG A 173 -2.16 -10.18 -6.92
C ARG A 173 -1.59 -10.91 -5.72
N GLN A 174 -0.94 -10.21 -4.76
CA GLN A 174 -0.37 -10.87 -3.60
C GLN A 174 -1.46 -11.46 -2.70
N GLN A 175 -1.37 -12.77 -2.49
CA GLN A 175 -2.22 -13.48 -1.55
C GLN A 175 -1.56 -13.49 -0.18
N LEU A 176 -2.25 -12.95 0.82
CA LEU A 176 -1.74 -12.83 2.18
C LEU A 176 -2.44 -13.85 3.08
N GLY A 177 -1.64 -14.59 3.84
CA GLY A 177 -2.14 -15.50 4.86
C GLY A 177 -2.66 -14.77 6.10
N ARG A 178 -3.24 -15.55 7.04
CA ARG A 178 -3.74 -14.99 8.32
C ARG A 178 -2.66 -14.29 9.14
N ASN A 179 -1.43 -14.78 9.07
CA ASN A 179 -0.28 -14.24 9.80
C ASN A 179 0.37 -13.03 9.11
N ASP A 180 -0.16 -12.60 7.97
CA ASP A 180 0.36 -11.52 7.16
C ASP A 180 -0.55 -10.28 7.17
N SER A 181 -1.38 -10.12 8.21
CA SER A 181 -2.34 -9.00 8.30
C SER A 181 -1.66 -7.63 8.20
N ASP A 182 -0.48 -7.48 8.79
CA ASP A 182 0.34 -6.27 8.74
C ASP A 182 0.89 -5.99 7.33
N TYR A 183 1.13 -7.02 6.50
CA TYR A 183 1.50 -6.82 5.10
C TYR A 183 0.38 -6.22 4.25
N LYS A 184 -0.89 -6.35 4.65
CA LYS A 184 -1.99 -5.71 3.91
C LYS A 184 -1.79 -4.21 3.82
N LEU A 185 -1.55 -3.57 4.96
CA LEU A 185 -1.32 -2.14 5.00
C LEU A 185 0.00 -1.76 4.31
N MET A 186 1.08 -2.53 4.54
CA MET A 186 2.36 -2.29 3.87
C MET A 186 2.24 -2.33 2.35
N LEU A 187 1.60 -3.37 1.79
CA LEU A 187 1.43 -3.51 0.34
C LEU A 187 0.50 -2.46 -0.24
N ALA A 188 -0.53 -2.06 0.49
CA ALA A 188 -1.40 -0.97 0.10
C ALA A 188 -0.67 0.37 0.01
N ILE A 189 0.22 0.65 0.97
CA ILE A 189 1.09 1.84 0.91
C ILE A 189 2.07 1.73 -0.26
N CYS A 190 2.65 0.54 -0.50
CA CYS A 190 3.50 0.30 -1.66
C CYS A 190 2.75 0.56 -2.98
N GLU A 191 1.50 0.12 -3.09
CA GLU A 191 0.64 0.37 -4.25
C GLU A 191 0.44 1.87 -4.48
N LEU A 192 0.09 2.62 -3.43
CA LEU A 192 -0.09 4.07 -3.52
C LEU A 192 1.17 4.80 -3.96
N ILE A 193 2.33 4.43 -3.41
CA ILE A 193 3.62 5.02 -3.78
C ILE A 193 3.94 4.75 -5.25
N VAL A 194 3.77 3.50 -5.69
CA VAL A 194 4.06 3.09 -7.06
C VAL A 194 3.13 3.77 -8.05
N GLU A 195 1.83 3.79 -7.76
CA GLU A 195 0.83 4.42 -8.62
C GLU A 195 1.07 5.92 -8.80
N ARG A 196 1.36 6.61 -7.71
CA ARG A 196 1.67 8.05 -7.75
C ARG A 196 2.91 8.39 -8.58
N GLN A 197 3.88 7.48 -8.63
CA GLN A 197 5.16 7.69 -9.31
C GLN A 197 5.22 7.08 -10.73
N MET A 198 4.14 6.44 -11.21
CA MET A 198 4.08 5.95 -12.57
C MET A 198 3.87 7.09 -13.57
N PRO A 199 4.63 7.15 -14.69
CA PRO A 199 4.31 8.07 -15.77
C PRO A 199 2.95 7.68 -16.38
N THR A 200 2.10 8.65 -16.61
CA THR A 200 0.82 8.40 -17.31
C THR A 200 1.13 8.09 -18.77
N HIS A 201 0.95 6.86 -19.19
CA HIS A 201 0.86 6.51 -20.59
C HIS A 201 -0.53 6.89 -21.11
N ALA A 202 -0.82 8.18 -21.23
CA ALA A 202 -1.88 8.65 -22.09
C ALA A 202 -1.36 8.53 -23.53
N THR A 203 -1.85 7.55 -24.26
CA THR A 203 -1.70 7.46 -25.71
C THR A 203 -2.41 8.67 -26.32
N GLY A 204 -1.64 9.63 -26.80
CA GLY A 204 -2.13 10.84 -27.45
C GLY A 204 -1.80 12.09 -26.65
N ASP A 205 -1.15 12.98 -27.28
CA ASP A 205 -0.62 14.32 -27.08
C ASP A 205 -1.20 15.24 -25.96
N THR A 206 -1.82 14.66 -24.95
CA THR A 206 -2.29 15.37 -23.74
C THR A 206 -1.57 14.79 -22.53
N ARG A 207 -0.45 15.40 -22.16
CA ARG A 207 0.16 15.22 -20.83
C ARG A 207 -0.86 15.70 -19.81
N LEU A 208 -1.60 14.76 -19.19
CA LEU A 208 -2.34 15.06 -17.99
C LEU A 208 -1.30 15.54 -16.94
N PRO A 209 -1.51 16.68 -16.30
CA PRO A 209 -0.60 17.16 -15.25
C PRO A 209 -0.47 16.12 -14.14
N ALA A 210 0.69 16.05 -13.51
CA ALA A 210 0.93 15.15 -12.37
C ALA A 210 -0.10 15.31 -11.23
N LEU A 211 -0.79 16.44 -11.18
CA LEU A 211 -1.92 16.75 -10.31
C LEU A 211 -3.11 15.79 -10.49
N ASP A 212 -3.42 15.34 -11.72
CA ASP A 212 -4.57 14.47 -11.97
C ASP A 212 -4.38 13.05 -11.42
N GLN A 213 -3.17 12.50 -11.47
CA GLN A 213 -2.90 11.15 -10.95
C GLN A 213 -3.01 11.08 -9.44
N THR A 214 -2.51 12.09 -8.77
CA THR A 214 -2.59 12.14 -7.31
C THR A 214 -4.02 12.40 -6.85
N SER A 215 -4.80 13.16 -7.63
CA SER A 215 -6.24 13.33 -7.41
C SER A 215 -6.98 11.98 -7.48
N MET A 216 -6.70 11.15 -8.48
CA MET A 216 -7.31 9.81 -8.61
C MET A 216 -6.95 8.88 -7.44
N VAL A 217 -5.71 8.91 -6.98
CA VAL A 217 -5.27 8.13 -5.80
C VAL A 217 -6.00 8.62 -4.56
N MET A 218 -6.12 9.94 -4.38
CA MET A 218 -6.84 10.53 -3.25
C MET A 218 -8.33 10.19 -3.26
N HIS A 219 -8.98 10.22 -4.43
CA HIS A 219 -10.37 9.79 -4.60
C HIS A 219 -10.57 8.36 -4.09
N ARG A 220 -9.73 7.42 -4.52
CA ARG A 220 -9.82 6.03 -4.07
C ARG A 220 -9.58 5.84 -2.58
N ILE A 221 -8.64 6.58 -1.99
CA ILE A 221 -8.42 6.57 -0.55
C ILE A 221 -9.69 7.07 0.16
N TYR A 222 -10.28 8.13 -0.35
CA TYR A 222 -11.47 8.74 0.23
C TYR A 222 -12.71 7.83 0.12
N GLU A 223 -13.01 7.26 -1.05
CA GLU A 223 -14.07 6.27 -1.24
C GLU A 223 -13.92 5.10 -0.26
N ARG A 224 -12.70 4.56 -0.16
CA ARG A 224 -12.41 3.44 0.73
C ARG A 224 -12.54 3.83 2.21
N PHE A 225 -12.06 5.02 2.57
CA PHE A 225 -12.20 5.58 3.90
C PHE A 225 -13.68 5.68 4.29
N ILE A 226 -14.52 6.30 3.46
CA ILE A 226 -15.96 6.45 3.74
C ILE A 226 -16.64 5.10 3.88
N ALA A 227 -16.37 4.15 2.99
CA ALA A 227 -16.93 2.81 3.07
C ALA A 227 -16.59 2.12 4.40
N CYS A 228 -15.33 2.17 4.82
CA CYS A 228 -14.90 1.55 6.08
C CYS A 228 -15.38 2.34 7.30
N PHE A 229 -15.39 3.66 7.24
CA PHE A 229 -15.93 4.51 8.30
C PHE A 229 -17.39 4.18 8.60
N TYR A 230 -18.25 4.13 7.58
CA TYR A 230 -19.66 3.78 7.78
C TYR A 230 -19.82 2.33 8.24
N ARG A 231 -19.02 1.39 7.74
CA ARG A 231 -19.07 -0.01 8.18
C ARG A 231 -18.78 -0.16 9.67
N ILE A 232 -17.85 0.62 10.20
CA ILE A 232 -17.46 0.58 11.62
C ILE A 232 -18.48 1.31 12.50
N HIS A 233 -18.92 2.50 12.09
CA HIS A 233 -19.70 3.39 12.94
C HIS A 233 -21.22 3.28 12.74
N LEU A 234 -21.69 2.87 11.57
CA LEU A 234 -23.12 2.81 11.25
C LEU A 234 -23.69 1.42 11.54
N LYS A 235 -24.01 1.18 12.81
CA LYS A 235 -24.58 -0.11 13.23
C LYS A 235 -26.00 -0.29 12.70
N GLY A 236 -26.33 -1.48 12.21
CA GLY A 236 -27.66 -1.81 11.70
C GLY A 236 -27.87 -1.49 10.22
N TRP A 237 -26.85 -1.02 9.53
CA TRP A 237 -26.83 -0.78 8.09
C TRP A 237 -25.90 -1.75 7.39
N GLU A 238 -26.24 -2.08 6.16
CA GLU A 238 -25.36 -2.77 5.23
C GLU A 238 -24.66 -1.74 4.36
N VAL A 239 -23.34 -1.82 4.28
CA VAL A 239 -22.48 -0.88 3.56
C VAL A 239 -21.91 -1.59 2.35
N SER A 240 -22.35 -1.21 1.16
CA SER A 240 -21.97 -1.86 -0.09
C SER A 240 -21.27 -0.86 -1.01
N PRO A 241 -19.91 -0.89 -1.10
CA PRO A 241 -19.20 -0.05 -2.05
C PRO A 241 -19.45 -0.53 -3.48
N GLN A 242 -19.62 0.42 -4.41
CA GLN A 242 -19.76 0.19 -5.84
C GLN A 242 -20.84 -0.86 -6.21
N LYS A 243 -21.95 -0.90 -5.46
CA LYS A 243 -23.07 -1.82 -5.71
C LYS A 243 -23.76 -1.43 -7.02
N ASN A 244 -23.93 -2.40 -7.91
CA ASN A 244 -24.71 -2.19 -9.12
C ASN A 244 -26.19 -2.00 -8.78
N ILE A 245 -26.76 -0.85 -9.08
CA ILE A 245 -28.18 -0.55 -8.93
C ILE A 245 -28.85 -0.67 -10.29
N LYS A 246 -29.97 -1.39 -10.34
CA LYS A 246 -30.78 -1.47 -11.55
C LYS A 246 -31.64 -0.23 -11.69
N TRP A 247 -31.71 0.32 -12.91
CA TRP A 247 -32.70 1.34 -13.25
C TRP A 247 -34.11 0.80 -13.07
N HIS A 248 -35.05 1.69 -12.77
CA HIS A 248 -36.46 1.30 -12.61
C HIS A 248 -36.95 0.60 -13.88
N GLU A 249 -37.72 -0.49 -13.75
CA GLU A 249 -38.13 -1.39 -14.85
C GLU A 249 -38.84 -0.69 -16.02
N LYS A 250 -39.49 0.46 -15.80
CA LYS A 250 -40.14 1.25 -16.84
C LYS A 250 -39.16 1.91 -17.84
N THR A 251 -37.87 1.94 -17.53
CA THR A 251 -36.82 2.57 -18.35
C THR A 251 -35.84 1.52 -18.90
N ARG A 252 -36.35 0.38 -19.35
CA ARG A 252 -35.53 -0.67 -19.96
C ARG A 252 -35.01 -0.23 -21.31
N ASN A 253 -34.06 0.67 -21.31
CA ASN A 253 -33.33 1.11 -22.52
C ASN A 253 -31.94 0.49 -22.46
N ASN A 254 -31.60 -0.41 -23.40
CA ASN A 254 -30.31 -1.08 -23.47
C ASN A 254 -29.12 -0.11 -23.62
N TYR A 255 -29.38 1.19 -23.76
CA TYR A 255 -28.38 2.25 -23.88
C TYR A 255 -28.08 2.97 -22.56
N LEU A 256 -28.79 2.66 -21.47
CA LEU A 256 -28.50 3.26 -20.17
C LEU A 256 -27.26 2.59 -19.54
N PRO A 257 -26.26 3.37 -19.14
CA PRO A 257 -25.10 2.82 -18.43
C PRO A 257 -25.53 2.21 -17.09
N LEU A 258 -24.77 1.24 -16.62
CA LEU A 258 -24.96 0.67 -15.27
C LEU A 258 -24.81 1.78 -14.22
N MET A 259 -25.83 1.92 -13.35
CA MET A 259 -25.72 2.82 -12.22
C MET A 259 -24.83 2.14 -11.15
N ARG A 260 -23.66 2.71 -10.91
CA ARG A 260 -22.68 2.17 -9.97
C ARG A 260 -22.17 3.30 -9.08
N PRO A 261 -22.96 3.70 -8.09
CA PRO A 261 -22.55 4.74 -7.14
C PRO A 261 -21.37 4.25 -6.28
N ASP A 262 -20.61 5.19 -5.73
CA ASP A 262 -19.44 4.89 -4.91
C ASP A 262 -19.82 4.11 -3.66
N LEU A 263 -20.97 4.44 -3.03
CA LEU A 263 -21.42 3.75 -1.84
C LEU A 263 -22.95 3.67 -1.74
N VAL A 264 -23.44 2.49 -1.34
CA VAL A 264 -24.84 2.26 -1.03
C VAL A 264 -24.97 1.81 0.42
N LEU A 265 -25.78 2.52 1.18
CA LEU A 265 -26.12 2.18 2.56
C LEU A 265 -27.57 1.67 2.61
N GLU A 266 -27.78 0.47 3.16
CA GLU A 266 -29.10 -0.14 3.28
C GLU A 266 -29.42 -0.43 4.75
N GLU A 267 -30.48 0.16 5.27
CA GLU A 267 -30.91 -0.06 6.65
C GLU A 267 -31.59 -1.42 6.78
N LYS A 268 -31.04 -2.33 7.58
CA LYS A 268 -31.52 -3.72 7.72
C LYS A 268 -32.93 -3.84 8.26
N LYS A 269 -33.41 -2.85 9.03
CA LYS A 269 -34.73 -2.90 9.66
C LYS A 269 -35.83 -2.37 8.75
N THR A 270 -35.60 -1.30 8.04
CA THR A 270 -36.64 -0.60 7.26
C THR A 270 -36.47 -0.79 5.74
N GLY A 271 -35.31 -1.29 5.29
CA GLY A 271 -34.98 -1.39 3.88
C GLY A 271 -34.71 -0.03 3.23
N ARG A 272 -34.54 1.04 4.03
CA ARG A 272 -34.20 2.36 3.54
C ARG A 272 -32.82 2.35 2.88
N ILE A 273 -32.74 2.91 1.67
CA ILE A 273 -31.51 2.99 0.89
C ILE A 273 -31.04 4.44 0.83
N ILE A 274 -29.76 4.67 1.09
CA ILE A 274 -29.06 5.93 0.87
C ILE A 274 -27.95 5.67 -0.13
N VAL A 275 -27.90 6.49 -1.17
CA VAL A 275 -26.88 6.42 -2.21
C VAL A 275 -25.95 7.62 -2.02
N LEU A 276 -24.67 7.34 -1.97
CA LEU A 276 -23.61 8.37 -1.84
C LEU A 276 -22.68 8.25 -3.06
N ASP A 277 -22.38 9.40 -3.63
CA ASP A 277 -21.42 9.58 -4.72
C ASP A 277 -20.42 10.64 -4.24
N THR A 278 -19.13 10.42 -4.37
CA THR A 278 -18.07 11.22 -3.71
C THR A 278 -17.18 11.95 -4.70
#